data_29dbae0da5ec8c4593913922e38740d9
#
_entry.id   29dbae0da5ec8c4593913922e38740d9
#
_cell.length_a   1.000
_cell.length_b   1.000
_cell.length_c   1.000
_cell.angle_alpha   90.00
_cell.angle_beta   90.00
_cell.angle_gamma   90.00
#
_symmetry.space_group_name_H-M   'P 1'
#
loop_
_entity.id
_entity.type
_entity.pdbx_description
1 polymer ?
#
loop_
_entity_poly.entity_id
_entity_poly.type
_entity_poly.pdbx_seq_one_letter_code
_entity_poly.pdbx_strand_id
1 'polypeptide(L)'
;GWHAYLWNRLLRDTQPPPRWKVAGKIALLTLVTLFLFAMIGGRSWPFDSLRPLYAIGYGWLGTSFLLVVMLLLTDLGKLSARGVRRLMKRAPTNPERRLTLARILAGSVAFTGFSSTAKGAASALGTIPIRRIRVSLPRLSSSMNGTRIVQISDLHIGPILKRSWVESVVAQVMSLEPDLIVITGDLVDGTVENLRDDVAPLAKLKAKAGVFFVTGNHEYYSGAPAWVEHVQQLGIRVLQNENVPIGKGDDAFYLAGVNDFESARHKVGHAHDVAASVRGIPPNREILLLAHQPRSVWDAAKHGVGLQLSGHTHGGQIFPWTCFVTLQQPFVSGLHQVQNTWLYISRGTGFWGPPMRIGAPPEISLIEIYRA
;
A
#
# COMPACT_ATOMS: atom_id res chain seq x y z
N GLY A 1 7.98 5.06 -25.06
CA GLY A 1 7.31 4.37 -23.99
C GLY A 1 5.79 4.53 -24.00
N TRP A 2 5.11 4.25 -22.86
CA TRP A 2 3.66 4.13 -22.82
C TRP A 2 2.89 5.43 -23.18
N HIS A 3 3.43 6.63 -22.90
CA HIS A 3 2.80 7.92 -23.33
C HIS A 3 2.76 8.08 -24.86
N ALA A 4 3.77 7.56 -25.59
CA ALA A 4 3.71 7.50 -27.05
C ALA A 4 2.60 6.55 -27.54
N TYR A 5 2.36 5.46 -26.79
CA TYR A 5 1.26 4.54 -27.06
C TYR A 5 -0.10 5.22 -26.83
N LEU A 6 -0.27 5.95 -25.71
CA LEU A 6 -1.47 6.75 -25.46
C LEU A 6 -1.72 7.78 -26.56
N TRP A 7 -0.68 8.52 -26.97
CA TRP A 7 -0.75 9.44 -28.10
C TRP A 7 -1.26 8.76 -29.37
N ASN A 8 -0.67 7.63 -29.71
CA ASN A 8 -1.05 6.91 -30.92
C ASN A 8 -2.51 6.47 -30.88
N ARG A 9 -2.96 5.88 -29.76
CA ARG A 9 -4.29 5.27 -29.65
C ARG A 9 -5.41 6.28 -29.44
N LEU A 10 -5.18 7.30 -28.64
CA LEU A 10 -6.21 8.26 -28.28
C LEU A 10 -6.29 9.45 -29.26
N LEU A 11 -5.17 9.83 -29.89
CA LEU A 11 -5.10 11.03 -30.72
C LEU A 11 -4.79 10.74 -32.20
N ARG A 12 -3.73 9.99 -32.50
CA ARG A 12 -3.36 9.73 -33.90
C ARG A 12 -4.38 8.85 -34.62
N ASP A 13 -4.76 7.73 -34.02
CA ASP A 13 -5.61 6.72 -34.66
C ASP A 13 -7.09 7.14 -34.73
N THR A 14 -7.51 8.11 -33.90
CA THR A 14 -8.87 8.68 -33.89
C THR A 14 -9.04 9.83 -34.88
N GLN A 15 -7.94 10.36 -35.43
CA GLN A 15 -7.92 11.46 -36.39
C GLN A 15 -8.85 12.64 -35.99
N PRO A 16 -8.63 13.29 -34.81
CA PRO A 16 -9.41 14.44 -34.43
C PRO A 16 -9.07 15.66 -35.30
N PRO A 17 -9.91 16.71 -35.35
CA PRO A 17 -9.59 17.98 -35.97
C PRO A 17 -8.26 18.55 -35.50
N PRO A 18 -7.50 19.29 -36.33
CA PRO A 18 -6.15 19.74 -36.00
C PRO A 18 -6.01 20.46 -34.66
N ARG A 19 -6.98 21.34 -34.32
CA ARG A 19 -7.03 22.06 -33.03
C ARG A 19 -7.06 21.10 -31.82
N TRP A 20 -7.85 20.05 -31.87
CA TRP A 20 -7.95 19.05 -30.81
C TRP A 20 -6.71 18.15 -30.73
N LYS A 21 -6.08 17.87 -31.88
CA LYS A 21 -4.81 17.15 -31.92
C LYS A 21 -3.69 17.92 -31.24
N VAL A 22 -3.60 19.25 -31.48
CA VAL A 22 -2.62 20.14 -30.84
C VAL A 22 -2.93 20.24 -29.34
N ALA A 23 -4.19 20.50 -28.94
CA ALA A 23 -4.60 20.58 -27.55
C ALA A 23 -4.27 19.27 -26.79
N GLY A 24 -4.60 18.12 -27.38
CA GLY A 24 -4.27 16.81 -26.78
C GLY A 24 -2.78 16.55 -26.63
N LYS A 25 -1.96 17.04 -27.59
CA LYS A 25 -0.49 16.97 -27.47
C LYS A 25 0.02 17.81 -26.29
N ILE A 26 -0.47 19.04 -26.18
CA ILE A 26 -0.08 19.95 -25.09
C ILE A 26 -0.51 19.33 -23.75
N ALA A 27 -1.75 18.89 -23.62
CA ALA A 27 -2.28 18.26 -22.39
C ALA A 27 -1.43 17.05 -21.98
N LEU A 28 -1.11 16.15 -22.92
CA LEU A 28 -0.30 14.97 -22.63
C LEU A 28 1.11 15.35 -22.17
N LEU A 29 1.75 16.31 -22.83
CA LEU A 29 3.09 16.79 -22.43
C LEU A 29 3.05 17.45 -21.05
N THR A 30 2.06 18.29 -20.76
CA THR A 30 1.88 18.91 -19.44
C THR A 30 1.71 17.84 -18.35
N LEU A 31 0.88 16.83 -18.57
CA LEU A 31 0.64 15.76 -17.59
C LEU A 31 1.90 14.89 -17.38
N VAL A 32 2.68 14.64 -18.42
CA VAL A 32 3.98 13.95 -18.29
C VAL A 32 4.95 14.78 -17.49
N THR A 33 5.03 16.08 -17.77
CA THR A 33 5.91 17.00 -17.01
C THR A 33 5.52 17.08 -15.55
N LEU A 34 4.21 17.17 -15.22
CA LEU A 34 3.72 17.17 -13.85
C LEU A 34 4.00 15.82 -13.14
N PHE A 35 3.90 14.71 -13.85
CA PHE A 35 4.27 13.41 -13.31
C PHE A 35 5.77 13.35 -12.97
N LEU A 36 6.65 13.76 -13.88
CA LEU A 36 8.10 13.80 -13.63
C LEU A 36 8.45 14.77 -12.49
N PHE A 37 7.78 15.93 -12.46
CA PHE A 37 7.91 16.89 -11.36
C PHE A 37 7.49 16.28 -10.01
N ALA A 38 6.37 15.54 -9.96
CA ALA A 38 5.91 14.88 -8.75
C ALA A 38 6.89 13.80 -8.27
N MET A 39 7.44 13.00 -9.20
CA MET A 39 8.42 11.95 -8.88
C MET A 39 9.71 12.50 -8.28
N ILE A 40 10.20 13.63 -8.81
CA ILE A 40 11.46 14.24 -8.36
C ILE A 40 11.21 15.15 -7.15
N GLY A 41 10.21 16.03 -7.27
CA GLY A 41 9.96 17.10 -6.30
C GLY A 41 9.28 16.64 -5.01
N GLY A 42 8.47 15.57 -5.09
CA GLY A 42 7.68 15.13 -3.95
C GLY A 42 8.48 14.76 -2.70
N ARG A 43 9.71 14.29 -2.88
CA ARG A 43 10.65 14.01 -1.78
C ARG A 43 11.55 15.19 -1.42
N SER A 44 11.94 16.01 -2.43
CA SER A 44 12.92 17.07 -2.26
C SER A 44 12.30 18.40 -1.83
N TRP A 45 11.06 18.67 -2.24
CA TRP A 45 10.35 19.93 -2.01
C TRP A 45 8.90 19.68 -1.52
N PRO A 46 8.69 19.13 -0.33
CA PRO A 46 7.37 18.75 0.16
C PRO A 46 6.52 19.94 0.63
N PHE A 47 6.60 21.08 -0.07
CA PHE A 47 5.85 22.28 0.26
C PHE A 47 4.35 22.08 0.03
N ASP A 48 3.54 22.50 0.98
CA ASP A 48 2.08 22.36 0.93
C ASP A 48 1.46 23.08 -0.28
N SER A 49 2.05 24.19 -0.71
CA SER A 49 1.65 24.92 -1.92
C SER A 49 1.76 24.10 -3.21
N LEU A 50 2.66 23.11 -3.24
CA LEU A 50 2.87 22.22 -4.39
C LEU A 50 2.01 20.95 -4.34
N ARG A 51 1.32 20.68 -3.23
CA ARG A 51 0.47 19.51 -3.04
C ARG A 51 -0.52 19.24 -4.18
N PRO A 52 -1.23 20.25 -4.74
CA PRO A 52 -2.12 20.02 -5.88
C PRO A 52 -1.37 19.52 -7.13
N LEU A 53 -0.16 20.01 -7.38
CA LEU A 53 0.66 19.58 -8.51
C LEU A 53 1.13 18.13 -8.34
N TYR A 54 1.52 17.75 -7.14
CA TYR A 54 1.86 16.36 -6.81
C TYR A 54 0.66 15.43 -6.98
N ALA A 55 -0.52 15.85 -6.49
CA ALA A 55 -1.75 15.07 -6.64
C ALA A 55 -2.13 14.85 -8.10
N ILE A 56 -1.99 15.87 -8.95
CA ILE A 56 -2.24 15.77 -10.40
C ILE A 56 -1.18 14.87 -11.06
N GLY A 57 0.10 15.05 -10.75
CA GLY A 57 1.20 14.28 -11.34
C GLY A 57 1.11 12.78 -11.01
N TYR A 58 0.95 12.44 -9.74
CA TYR A 58 0.74 11.05 -9.30
C TYR A 58 -0.62 10.51 -9.77
N GLY A 59 -1.67 11.32 -9.74
CA GLY A 59 -2.97 10.96 -10.29
C GLY A 59 -2.88 10.58 -11.76
N TRP A 60 -2.10 11.33 -12.54
CA TRP A 60 -1.83 11.00 -13.94
C TRP A 60 -1.07 9.68 -14.10
N LEU A 61 -0.11 9.37 -13.23
CA LEU A 61 0.57 8.08 -13.25
C LEU A 61 -0.44 6.92 -13.19
N GLY A 62 -1.33 6.93 -12.22
CA GLY A 62 -2.34 5.87 -12.08
C GLY A 62 -3.37 5.89 -13.22
N THR A 63 -3.84 7.08 -13.64
CA THR A 63 -4.78 7.21 -14.77
C THR A 63 -4.17 6.67 -16.05
N SER A 64 -2.93 7.08 -16.36
CA SER A 64 -2.24 6.63 -17.58
C SER A 64 -1.97 5.13 -17.58
N PHE A 65 -1.68 4.54 -16.41
CA PHE A 65 -1.59 3.09 -16.23
C PHE A 65 -2.91 2.38 -16.60
N LEU A 66 -4.04 2.86 -16.05
CA LEU A 66 -5.36 2.29 -16.37
C LEU A 66 -5.69 2.41 -17.86
N LEU A 67 -5.46 3.58 -18.46
CA LEU A 67 -5.68 3.80 -19.89
C LEU A 67 -4.84 2.84 -20.74
N VAL A 68 -3.57 2.65 -20.41
CA VAL A 68 -2.69 1.70 -21.13
C VAL A 68 -3.21 0.28 -21.01
N VAL A 69 -3.55 -0.17 -19.81
CA VAL A 69 -4.10 -1.53 -19.60
C VAL A 69 -5.37 -1.73 -20.41
N MET A 70 -6.33 -0.81 -20.36
CA MET A 70 -7.57 -0.89 -21.11
C MET A 70 -7.33 -0.89 -22.62
N LEU A 71 -6.43 -0.06 -23.12
CA LEU A 71 -6.08 -0.01 -24.54
C LEU A 71 -5.39 -1.31 -24.99
N LEU A 72 -4.49 -1.87 -24.18
CA LEU A 72 -3.88 -3.17 -24.49
C LEU A 72 -4.92 -4.29 -24.58
N LEU A 73 -5.89 -4.31 -23.66
CA LEU A 73 -7.00 -5.27 -23.72
C LEU A 73 -7.84 -5.10 -25.01
N THR A 74 -8.12 -3.84 -25.41
CA THR A 74 -8.83 -3.59 -26.69
C THR A 74 -8.00 -4.04 -27.90
N ASP A 75 -6.68 -3.87 -27.86
CA ASP A 75 -5.80 -4.28 -28.96
C ASP A 75 -5.67 -5.80 -29.06
N LEU A 76 -5.61 -6.48 -27.92
CA LEU A 76 -5.65 -7.94 -27.87
C LEU A 76 -6.98 -8.47 -28.46
N GLY A 77 -8.11 -7.86 -28.08
CA GLY A 77 -9.41 -8.19 -28.66
C GLY A 77 -9.48 -7.96 -30.18
N LYS A 78 -8.90 -6.85 -30.68
CA LYS A 78 -8.80 -6.58 -32.14
C LYS A 78 -7.92 -7.61 -32.84
N LEU A 79 -6.81 -8.00 -32.20
CA LEU A 79 -5.90 -9.01 -32.77
C LEU A 79 -6.61 -10.39 -32.91
N SER A 80 -7.29 -10.81 -31.85
CA SER A 80 -8.09 -12.04 -31.85
C SER A 80 -9.19 -12.01 -32.92
N ALA A 81 -9.95 -10.90 -33.00
CA ALA A 81 -10.98 -10.71 -34.01
C ALA A 81 -10.42 -10.76 -35.47
N ARG A 82 -9.20 -10.19 -35.69
CA ARG A 82 -8.53 -10.29 -36.99
C ARG A 82 -8.13 -11.74 -37.30
N GLY A 83 -7.62 -12.48 -36.33
CA GLY A 83 -7.30 -13.89 -36.46
C GLY A 83 -8.51 -14.72 -36.89
N VAL A 84 -9.62 -14.59 -36.17
CA VAL A 84 -10.90 -15.27 -36.51
C VAL A 84 -11.39 -14.90 -37.91
N ARG A 85 -11.35 -13.59 -38.26
CA ARG A 85 -11.78 -13.14 -39.62
C ARG A 85 -10.92 -13.74 -40.72
N ARG A 86 -9.58 -13.85 -40.50
CA ARG A 86 -8.67 -14.51 -41.48
C ARG A 86 -9.03 -15.97 -41.65
N LEU A 87 -9.27 -16.69 -40.56
CA LEU A 87 -9.69 -18.10 -40.60
C LEU A 87 -11.04 -18.27 -41.32
N MET A 88 -11.97 -17.34 -41.11
CA MET A 88 -13.30 -17.35 -41.78
C MET A 88 -13.25 -16.75 -43.19
N LYS A 89 -12.10 -16.42 -43.77
CA LYS A 89 -11.91 -15.80 -45.10
C LYS A 89 -12.82 -14.56 -45.34
N ARG A 90 -13.14 -13.80 -44.27
CA ARG A 90 -13.99 -12.60 -44.37
C ARG A 90 -13.20 -11.41 -44.88
N ALA A 91 -13.83 -10.57 -45.70
CA ALA A 91 -13.25 -9.34 -46.25
C ALA A 91 -12.76 -8.39 -45.17
N PRO A 92 -11.73 -7.55 -45.43
CA PRO A 92 -11.26 -6.51 -44.53
C PRO A 92 -12.36 -5.50 -44.19
N THR A 93 -12.28 -4.91 -43.01
CA THR A 93 -13.24 -3.89 -42.54
C THR A 93 -13.09 -2.60 -43.36
N ASN A 94 -14.17 -1.98 -43.79
CA ASN A 94 -14.18 -0.65 -44.40
C ASN A 94 -13.39 0.35 -43.53
N PRO A 95 -12.55 1.23 -44.12
CA PRO A 95 -11.76 2.24 -43.43
C PRO A 95 -12.59 3.19 -42.53
N GLU A 96 -13.74 3.65 -42.99
CA GLU A 96 -14.63 4.52 -42.20
C GLU A 96 -15.17 3.81 -40.95
N ARG A 97 -15.64 2.59 -41.10
CA ARG A 97 -16.08 1.76 -39.96
C ARG A 97 -14.93 1.52 -38.97
N ARG A 98 -13.70 1.37 -39.47
CA ARG A 98 -12.52 1.21 -38.63
C ARG A 98 -12.21 2.49 -37.83
N LEU A 99 -12.34 3.65 -38.45
CA LEU A 99 -12.15 4.96 -37.80
C LEU A 99 -13.23 5.20 -36.73
N THR A 100 -14.50 4.94 -37.08
CA THR A 100 -15.62 5.06 -36.14
C THR A 100 -15.43 4.15 -34.91
N LEU A 101 -15.05 2.90 -35.12
CA LEU A 101 -14.75 1.98 -34.01
C LEU A 101 -13.54 2.46 -33.18
N ALA A 102 -12.51 3.03 -33.81
CA ALA A 102 -11.37 3.59 -33.09
C ALA A 102 -11.78 4.75 -32.18
N ARG A 103 -12.66 5.64 -32.66
CA ARG A 103 -13.21 6.78 -31.88
C ARG A 103 -14.08 6.31 -30.72
N ILE A 104 -15.00 5.39 -30.97
CA ILE A 104 -15.86 4.81 -29.91
C ILE A 104 -15.00 4.15 -28.84
N LEU A 105 -14.07 3.29 -29.20
CA LEU A 105 -13.19 2.61 -28.25
C LEU A 105 -12.32 3.60 -27.45
N ALA A 106 -11.73 4.60 -28.12
CA ALA A 106 -10.91 5.62 -27.44
C ALA A 106 -11.76 6.43 -26.46
N GLY A 107 -12.94 6.84 -26.85
CA GLY A 107 -13.89 7.55 -25.98
C GLY A 107 -14.35 6.72 -24.78
N SER A 108 -14.69 5.44 -25.03
CA SER A 108 -15.09 4.50 -23.96
C SER A 108 -13.95 4.27 -22.98
N VAL A 109 -12.72 4.04 -23.47
CA VAL A 109 -11.53 3.84 -22.63
C VAL A 109 -11.23 5.11 -21.82
N ALA A 110 -11.28 6.28 -22.45
CA ALA A 110 -11.05 7.54 -21.73
C ALA A 110 -12.11 7.74 -20.64
N PHE A 111 -13.39 7.62 -20.98
CA PHE A 111 -14.49 7.76 -20.02
C PHE A 111 -14.36 6.79 -18.85
N THR A 112 -14.16 5.50 -19.12
CA THR A 112 -14.00 4.47 -18.09
C THR A 112 -12.75 4.70 -17.24
N GLY A 113 -11.62 5.05 -17.87
CA GLY A 113 -10.36 5.31 -17.18
C GLY A 113 -10.47 6.49 -16.21
N PHE A 114 -11.00 7.64 -16.66
CA PHE A 114 -11.18 8.81 -15.80
C PHE A 114 -12.24 8.58 -14.71
N SER A 115 -13.34 7.89 -15.02
CA SER A 115 -14.35 7.51 -14.02
C SER A 115 -13.78 6.58 -12.95
N SER A 116 -12.94 5.61 -13.36
CA SER A 116 -12.26 4.71 -12.43
C SER A 116 -11.24 5.46 -11.57
N THR A 117 -10.52 6.42 -12.14
CA THR A 117 -9.62 7.32 -11.41
C THR A 117 -10.38 8.10 -10.33
N ALA A 118 -11.50 8.73 -10.68
CA ALA A 118 -12.32 9.50 -9.74
C ALA A 118 -12.83 8.62 -8.58
N LYS A 119 -13.36 7.43 -8.89
CA LYS A 119 -13.79 6.46 -7.87
C LYS A 119 -12.62 5.97 -7.01
N GLY A 120 -11.48 5.69 -7.63
CA GLY A 120 -10.27 5.27 -6.93
C GLY A 120 -9.73 6.36 -5.99
N ALA A 121 -9.76 7.62 -6.42
CA ALA A 121 -9.38 8.76 -5.58
C ALA A 121 -10.35 8.95 -4.41
N ALA A 122 -11.65 8.86 -4.65
CA ALA A 122 -12.66 8.90 -3.58
C ALA A 122 -12.46 7.78 -2.55
N SER A 123 -12.05 6.58 -3.00
CA SER A 123 -11.73 5.46 -2.11
C SER A 123 -10.46 5.70 -1.30
N ALA A 124 -9.41 6.29 -1.90
CA ALA A 124 -8.12 6.52 -1.24
C ALA A 124 -8.14 7.69 -0.25
N LEU A 125 -8.95 8.73 -0.53
CA LEU A 125 -8.99 9.98 0.23
C LEU A 125 -10.23 10.10 1.13
N GLY A 126 -11.14 9.14 1.05
CA GLY A 126 -12.38 9.10 1.85
C GLY A 126 -12.16 8.51 3.24
N THR A 127 -13.27 8.17 3.91
CA THR A 127 -13.26 7.48 5.21
C THR A 127 -12.65 6.09 5.05
N ILE A 128 -11.71 5.75 5.93
CA ILE A 128 -11.00 4.48 5.88
C ILE A 128 -11.88 3.40 6.53
N PRO A 129 -12.22 2.32 5.81
CA PRO A 129 -13.00 1.22 6.37
C PRO A 129 -12.26 0.50 7.50
N ILE A 130 -13.00 0.11 8.54
CA ILE A 130 -12.47 -0.73 9.61
C ILE A 130 -12.71 -2.19 9.25
N ARG A 131 -11.64 -2.96 9.13
CA ARG A 131 -11.70 -4.40 8.90
C ARG A 131 -11.54 -5.16 10.21
N ARG A 132 -12.54 -5.96 10.56
CA ARG A 132 -12.51 -6.79 11.77
C ARG A 132 -12.06 -8.21 11.42
N ILE A 133 -11.08 -8.71 12.17
CA ILE A 133 -10.50 -10.03 12.01
C ILE A 133 -10.49 -10.74 13.37
N ARG A 134 -10.86 -12.01 13.39
CA ARG A 134 -10.72 -12.86 14.58
C ARG A 134 -9.69 -13.93 14.30
N VAL A 135 -8.78 -14.13 15.25
CA VAL A 135 -7.71 -15.12 15.14
C VAL A 135 -7.69 -15.95 16.41
N SER A 136 -7.77 -17.27 16.26
CA SER A 136 -7.63 -18.21 17.37
C SER A 136 -6.19 -18.71 17.46
N LEU A 137 -5.60 -18.64 18.66
CA LEU A 137 -4.20 -18.91 18.91
C LEU A 137 -4.08 -19.96 20.06
N PRO A 138 -3.45 -21.10 19.82
CA PRO A 138 -3.50 -22.23 20.76
C PRO A 138 -2.73 -22.01 22.07
N ARG A 139 -1.71 -21.16 22.07
CA ARG A 139 -0.88 -20.88 23.26
C ARG A 139 -1.26 -19.58 23.97
N LEU A 140 -2.32 -18.91 23.50
CA LEU A 140 -2.81 -17.69 24.15
C LEU A 140 -3.45 -18.05 25.50
N SER A 141 -3.15 -17.29 26.56
CA SER A 141 -3.86 -17.43 27.83
C SER A 141 -5.33 -17.01 27.69
N SER A 142 -6.23 -17.72 28.38
CA SER A 142 -7.66 -17.39 28.38
C SER A 142 -7.94 -15.99 28.95
N SER A 143 -7.10 -15.49 29.84
CA SER A 143 -7.20 -14.13 30.37
C SER A 143 -6.96 -13.04 29.29
N MET A 144 -6.31 -13.39 28.17
CA MET A 144 -6.06 -12.51 27.03
C MET A 144 -7.11 -12.62 25.92
N ASN A 145 -8.17 -13.43 26.13
CA ASN A 145 -9.27 -13.53 25.17
C ASN A 145 -9.94 -12.19 24.90
N GLY A 146 -10.17 -11.90 23.62
CA GLY A 146 -10.79 -10.65 23.19
C GLY A 146 -9.84 -9.45 23.18
N THR A 147 -8.52 -9.65 23.38
CA THR A 147 -7.54 -8.55 23.21
C THR A 147 -7.68 -7.91 21.85
N ARG A 148 -7.88 -6.60 21.84
CA ARG A 148 -8.14 -5.77 20.64
C ARG A 148 -6.85 -5.12 20.17
N ILE A 149 -6.31 -5.63 19.08
CA ILE A 149 -5.11 -5.12 18.43
C ILE A 149 -5.55 -4.27 17.24
N VAL A 150 -5.23 -2.98 17.24
CA VAL A 150 -5.45 -2.15 16.05
C VAL A 150 -4.14 -2.04 15.28
N GLN A 151 -4.17 -2.51 14.04
CA GLN A 151 -3.06 -2.39 13.11
C GLN A 151 -3.34 -1.28 12.10
N ILE A 152 -2.40 -0.37 11.96
CA ILE A 152 -2.24 0.55 10.83
C ILE A 152 -0.93 0.25 10.14
N SER A 153 -0.86 0.45 8.83
CA SER A 153 0.30 0.12 8.01
C SER A 153 0.32 0.98 6.76
N ASP A 154 1.49 1.18 6.16
CA ASP A 154 1.59 1.80 4.84
C ASP A 154 0.85 3.15 4.78
N LEU A 155 1.17 4.03 5.74
CA LEU A 155 0.54 5.34 5.83
C LEU A 155 1.05 6.26 4.71
N HIS A 156 2.34 6.13 4.35
CA HIS A 156 3.01 6.96 3.34
C HIS A 156 2.74 8.45 3.51
N ILE A 157 2.90 8.93 4.76
CA ILE A 157 2.85 10.36 5.06
C ILE A 157 3.93 11.05 4.23
N GLY A 158 3.52 12.02 3.41
CA GLY A 158 4.42 12.57 2.40
C GLY A 158 3.83 13.79 1.70
N PRO A 159 4.05 13.95 0.39
CA PRO A 159 3.65 15.16 -0.30
C PRO A 159 2.13 15.34 -0.43
N ILE A 160 1.32 14.28 -0.26
CA ILE A 160 -0.14 14.34 -0.42
C ILE A 160 -0.85 14.10 0.92
N LEU A 161 -0.48 13.06 1.65
CA LEU A 161 -1.06 12.75 2.96
C LEU A 161 -0.33 13.56 4.03
N LYS A 162 -1.06 14.49 4.64
CA LYS A 162 -0.54 15.51 5.53
C LYS A 162 -1.14 15.39 6.94
N ARG A 163 -0.70 16.23 7.85
CA ARG A 163 -1.10 16.29 9.27
C ARG A 163 -2.60 16.07 9.49
N SER A 164 -3.47 16.78 8.77
CA SER A 164 -4.92 16.68 8.97
C SER A 164 -5.48 15.28 8.67
N TRP A 165 -4.90 14.59 7.68
CA TRP A 165 -5.25 13.21 7.38
C TRP A 165 -4.77 12.27 8.51
N VAL A 166 -3.54 12.45 9.00
CA VAL A 166 -2.99 11.68 10.13
C VAL A 166 -3.85 11.87 11.38
N GLU A 167 -4.31 13.11 11.67
CA GLU A 167 -5.24 13.39 12.77
C GLU A 167 -6.54 12.61 12.63
N SER A 168 -7.08 12.48 11.41
CA SER A 168 -8.28 11.69 11.17
C SER A 168 -8.05 10.19 11.39
N VAL A 169 -6.89 9.66 10.97
CA VAL A 169 -6.50 8.25 11.22
C VAL A 169 -6.38 7.99 12.72
N VAL A 170 -5.68 8.86 13.44
CA VAL A 170 -5.52 8.75 14.89
C VAL A 170 -6.88 8.76 15.61
N ALA A 171 -7.79 9.66 15.22
CA ALA A 171 -9.13 9.71 15.79
C ALA A 171 -9.92 8.41 15.54
N GLN A 172 -9.84 7.84 14.33
CA GLN A 172 -10.48 6.57 13.99
C GLN A 172 -9.88 5.40 14.79
N VAL A 173 -8.54 5.33 14.91
CA VAL A 173 -7.86 4.30 15.71
C VAL A 173 -8.30 4.37 17.17
N MET A 174 -8.29 5.57 17.76
CA MET A 174 -8.66 5.76 19.16
C MET A 174 -10.14 5.46 19.44
N SER A 175 -11.04 5.69 18.48
CA SER A 175 -12.46 5.33 18.61
C SER A 175 -12.71 3.82 18.69
N LEU A 176 -11.72 3.00 18.31
CA LEU A 176 -11.78 1.55 18.42
C LEU A 176 -11.39 1.04 19.83
N GLU A 177 -11.01 1.90 20.76
CA GLU A 177 -10.59 1.54 22.12
C GLU A 177 -9.59 0.36 22.14
N PRO A 178 -8.43 0.48 21.49
CA PRO A 178 -7.47 -0.60 21.36
C PRO A 178 -6.82 -0.96 22.70
N ASP A 179 -6.59 -2.25 22.94
CA ASP A 179 -5.71 -2.71 24.01
C ASP A 179 -4.23 -2.61 23.59
N LEU A 180 -3.95 -2.76 22.29
CA LEU A 180 -2.63 -2.69 21.68
C LEU A 180 -2.73 -2.00 20.32
N ILE A 181 -1.80 -1.11 20.00
CA ILE A 181 -1.68 -0.51 18.67
C ILE A 181 -0.35 -0.94 18.05
N VAL A 182 -0.39 -1.37 16.80
CA VAL A 182 0.80 -1.77 16.03
C VAL A 182 0.83 -1.04 14.69
N ILE A 183 2.01 -0.54 14.33
CA ILE A 183 2.30 0.14 13.05
C ILE A 183 3.30 -0.72 12.30
N THR A 184 2.87 -1.35 11.21
CA THR A 184 3.67 -2.36 10.51
C THR A 184 4.41 -1.80 9.29
N GLY A 185 5.12 -0.68 9.49
CA GLY A 185 6.06 -0.09 8.52
C GLY A 185 5.43 0.81 7.47
N ASP A 186 6.30 1.36 6.64
CA ASP A 186 5.98 2.31 5.55
C ASP A 186 5.15 3.49 6.04
N LEU A 187 5.65 4.13 7.11
CA LEU A 187 5.03 5.27 7.74
C LEU A 187 5.13 6.53 6.87
N VAL A 188 6.28 6.70 6.19
CA VAL A 188 6.67 7.98 5.57
C VAL A 188 7.31 7.86 4.19
N ASP A 189 7.14 8.92 3.37
CA ASP A 189 7.78 9.13 2.08
C ASP A 189 8.59 10.43 2.05
N GLY A 190 9.52 10.61 2.98
CA GLY A 190 10.41 11.78 3.07
C GLY A 190 11.17 11.83 4.39
N THR A 191 12.07 12.81 4.54
CA THR A 191 12.94 12.92 5.71
C THR A 191 12.20 13.44 6.95
N VAL A 192 12.75 13.20 8.14
CA VAL A 192 12.23 13.72 9.41
C VAL A 192 12.13 15.25 9.37
N GLU A 193 13.12 15.92 8.80
CA GLU A 193 13.13 17.39 8.68
C GLU A 193 11.87 17.91 7.98
N ASN A 194 11.44 17.22 6.94
CA ASN A 194 10.31 17.64 6.11
C ASN A 194 8.94 17.21 6.64
N LEU A 195 8.87 16.12 7.43
CA LEU A 195 7.60 15.47 7.77
C LEU A 195 7.32 15.37 9.28
N ARG A 196 8.23 15.85 10.15
CA ARG A 196 8.04 15.76 11.61
C ARG A 196 6.70 16.34 12.09
N ASP A 197 6.28 17.44 11.51
CA ASP A 197 5.02 18.10 11.88
C ASP A 197 3.79 17.33 11.35
N ASP A 198 3.94 16.66 10.22
CA ASP A 198 2.88 15.84 9.62
C ASP A 198 2.65 14.55 10.41
N VAL A 199 3.70 13.94 10.97
CA VAL A 199 3.62 12.73 11.80
C VAL A 199 3.31 13.00 13.27
N ALA A 200 3.50 14.23 13.76
CA ALA A 200 3.31 14.60 15.16
C ALA A 200 1.98 14.15 15.79
N PRO A 201 0.83 14.09 15.07
CA PRO A 201 -0.41 13.59 15.65
C PRO A 201 -0.35 12.14 16.13
N LEU A 202 0.59 11.32 15.65
CA LEU A 202 0.76 9.93 16.10
C LEU A 202 1.13 9.83 17.57
N ALA A 203 1.71 10.87 18.18
CA ALA A 203 1.96 10.95 19.62
C ALA A 203 0.67 10.88 20.48
N LYS A 204 -0.51 11.07 19.87
CA LYS A 204 -1.82 10.94 20.54
C LYS A 204 -2.34 9.51 20.57
N LEU A 205 -1.70 8.57 19.86
CA LEU A 205 -2.03 7.15 19.93
C LEU A 205 -1.73 6.63 21.33
N LYS A 206 -2.72 5.97 21.96
CA LYS A 206 -2.60 5.39 23.30
C LYS A 206 -3.34 4.08 23.37
N ALA A 207 -2.70 3.07 23.95
CA ALA A 207 -3.32 1.79 24.25
C ALA A 207 -2.77 1.26 25.59
N LYS A 208 -3.54 0.41 26.29
CA LYS A 208 -3.16 -0.13 27.61
C LYS A 208 -1.82 -0.87 27.56
N ALA A 209 -1.61 -1.67 26.50
CA ALA A 209 -0.39 -2.43 26.29
C ALA A 209 0.69 -1.67 25.50
N GLY A 210 0.40 -0.46 25.06
CA GLY A 210 1.35 0.41 24.35
C GLY A 210 1.10 0.49 22.85
N VAL A 211 1.97 1.29 22.20
CA VAL A 211 2.01 1.51 20.75
C VAL A 211 3.37 1.05 20.24
N PHE A 212 3.37 0.20 19.23
CA PHE A 212 4.59 -0.40 18.70
C PHE A 212 4.73 -0.17 17.19
N PHE A 213 5.96 -0.04 16.75
CA PHE A 213 6.32 0.18 15.36
C PHE A 213 7.43 -0.77 14.92
N VAL A 214 7.38 -1.23 13.69
CA VAL A 214 8.49 -1.84 12.96
C VAL A 214 8.72 -1.08 11.66
N THR A 215 9.95 -1.04 11.18
CA THR A 215 10.30 -0.36 9.92
C THR A 215 9.77 -1.13 8.71
N GLY A 216 9.32 -0.38 7.69
CA GLY A 216 9.16 -0.87 6.33
C GLY A 216 10.31 -0.41 5.43
N ASN A 217 10.25 -0.74 4.15
CA ASN A 217 11.31 -0.36 3.21
C ASN A 217 11.36 1.15 2.94
N HIS A 218 10.23 1.87 3.09
CA HIS A 218 10.19 3.31 2.87
C HIS A 218 10.90 4.11 3.96
N GLU A 219 10.98 3.64 5.19
CA GLU A 219 11.84 4.23 6.21
C GLU A 219 13.30 4.24 5.75
N TYR A 220 13.76 3.15 5.13
CA TYR A 220 15.14 3.08 4.62
C TYR A 220 15.41 4.01 3.45
N TYR A 221 14.42 4.25 2.59
CA TYR A 221 14.52 5.24 1.51
C TYR A 221 14.48 6.68 2.04
N SER A 222 13.96 6.88 3.26
CA SER A 222 13.72 8.17 3.90
C SER A 222 14.69 8.50 5.03
N GLY A 223 15.63 7.60 5.38
CA GLY A 223 16.58 7.75 6.47
C GLY A 223 16.16 7.03 7.75
N ALA A 224 16.13 5.68 7.73
CA ALA A 224 15.62 4.85 8.80
C ALA A 224 16.16 5.16 10.22
N PRO A 225 17.48 5.39 10.46
CA PRO A 225 17.95 5.71 11.80
C PRO A 225 17.30 6.95 12.40
N ALA A 226 17.18 8.03 11.62
CA ALA A 226 16.53 9.26 12.06
C ALA A 226 15.02 9.07 12.31
N TRP A 227 14.36 8.25 11.49
CA TRP A 227 12.95 7.93 11.69
C TRP A 227 12.71 7.05 12.91
N VAL A 228 13.56 6.07 13.18
CA VAL A 228 13.49 5.24 14.39
C VAL A 228 13.58 6.14 15.63
N GLU A 229 14.57 7.04 15.69
CA GLU A 229 14.73 7.98 16.79
C GLU A 229 13.52 8.90 16.95
N HIS A 230 13.03 9.48 15.84
CA HIS A 230 11.89 10.37 15.88
C HIS A 230 10.59 9.68 16.32
N VAL A 231 10.32 8.47 15.85
CA VAL A 231 9.15 7.67 16.26
C VAL A 231 9.21 7.34 17.76
N GLN A 232 10.41 7.05 18.29
CA GLN A 232 10.59 6.87 19.76
C GLN A 232 10.30 8.14 20.53
N GLN A 233 10.70 9.32 20.02
CA GLN A 233 10.38 10.63 20.62
C GLN A 233 8.87 10.90 20.67
N LEU A 234 8.08 10.32 19.75
CA LEU A 234 6.61 10.39 19.79
C LEU A 234 5.98 9.44 20.82
N GLY A 235 6.78 8.70 21.60
CA GLY A 235 6.32 7.74 22.60
C GLY A 235 5.89 6.38 22.05
N ILE A 236 6.26 6.08 20.82
CA ILE A 236 5.99 4.80 20.14
C ILE A 236 7.22 3.90 20.27
N ARG A 237 7.06 2.68 20.77
CA ARG A 237 8.17 1.74 20.90
C ARG A 237 8.52 1.11 19.55
N VAL A 238 9.75 1.31 19.11
CA VAL A 238 10.26 0.68 17.89
C VAL A 238 10.88 -0.67 18.23
N LEU A 239 10.43 -1.73 17.58
CA LEU A 239 10.99 -3.07 17.74
C LEU A 239 11.96 -3.36 16.59
N GLN A 240 13.23 -3.62 16.94
CA GLN A 240 14.32 -3.88 15.99
C GLN A 240 14.96 -5.24 16.27
N ASN A 241 14.37 -6.33 15.76
CA ASN A 241 14.77 -7.72 16.04
C ASN A 241 14.72 -8.06 17.54
N GLU A 242 13.70 -7.61 18.22
CA GLU A 242 13.49 -7.78 19.66
C GLU A 242 12.04 -8.14 19.97
N ASN A 243 11.76 -8.50 21.21
CA ASN A 243 10.43 -8.78 21.70
C ASN A 243 10.16 -8.15 23.06
N VAL A 244 8.86 -8.08 23.37
CA VAL A 244 8.37 -7.63 24.66
C VAL A 244 7.19 -8.50 25.12
N PRO A 245 7.06 -8.78 26.44
CA PRO A 245 5.86 -9.41 26.96
C PRO A 245 4.69 -8.41 26.98
N ILE A 246 3.52 -8.89 26.56
CA ILE A 246 2.25 -8.17 26.64
C ILE A 246 1.35 -8.93 27.61
N GLY A 247 1.02 -8.31 28.73
CA GLY A 247 0.32 -8.94 29.84
C GLY A 247 1.21 -9.13 31.06
N LYS A 248 0.80 -9.96 32.01
CA LYS A 248 1.53 -10.19 33.26
C LYS A 248 1.83 -11.67 33.49
N GLY A 249 3.05 -11.96 33.94
CA GLY A 249 3.46 -13.30 34.37
C GLY A 249 3.16 -14.37 33.32
N ASP A 250 2.50 -15.42 33.75
CA ASP A 250 2.17 -16.57 32.91
C ASP A 250 1.07 -16.32 31.89
N ASP A 251 0.35 -15.24 31.99
CA ASP A 251 -0.70 -14.86 31.06
C ASP A 251 -0.19 -14.07 29.84
N ALA A 252 1.06 -13.59 29.91
CA ALA A 252 1.61 -12.78 28.83
C ALA A 252 1.81 -13.58 27.54
N PHE A 253 1.45 -12.97 26.40
CA PHE A 253 2.00 -13.33 25.10
C PHE A 253 3.18 -12.42 24.75
N TYR A 254 3.95 -12.77 23.73
CA TYR A 254 5.09 -11.96 23.32
C TYR A 254 4.85 -11.27 21.98
N LEU A 255 5.10 -9.98 21.94
CA LEU A 255 5.10 -9.19 20.72
C LEU A 255 6.55 -9.03 20.25
N ALA A 256 6.90 -9.71 19.18
CA ALA A 256 8.19 -9.60 18.51
C ALA A 256 8.09 -8.65 17.31
N GLY A 257 9.19 -7.99 16.97
CA GLY A 257 9.26 -7.14 15.80
C GLY A 257 10.61 -7.24 15.11
N VAL A 258 10.60 -7.19 13.79
CA VAL A 258 11.81 -7.27 12.97
C VAL A 258 11.99 -6.02 12.12
N ASN A 259 13.24 -5.69 11.80
CA ASN A 259 13.54 -4.71 10.76
C ASN A 259 13.01 -5.18 9.41
N ASP A 260 12.81 -4.25 8.46
CA ASP A 260 12.34 -4.62 7.13
C ASP A 260 13.22 -5.69 6.47
N PHE A 261 12.61 -6.52 5.63
CA PHE A 261 13.27 -7.64 4.96
C PHE A 261 14.44 -7.19 4.07
N GLU A 262 14.39 -6.00 3.51
CA GLU A 262 15.43 -5.43 2.64
C GLU A 262 16.42 -4.51 3.38
N SER A 263 16.27 -4.34 4.70
CA SER A 263 17.04 -3.41 5.53
C SER A 263 18.57 -3.55 5.37
N ALA A 264 19.08 -4.77 5.26
CA ALA A 264 20.51 -5.04 5.10
C ALA A 264 21.12 -4.41 3.84
N ARG A 265 20.32 -4.16 2.79
CA ARG A 265 20.79 -3.52 1.55
C ARG A 265 21.22 -2.06 1.75
N HIS A 266 20.71 -1.41 2.79
CA HIS A 266 20.92 0.02 3.06
C HIS A 266 22.17 0.31 3.92
N LYS A 267 22.86 -0.73 4.42
CA LYS A 267 24.13 -0.62 5.15
C LYS A 267 24.09 0.32 6.39
N VAL A 268 22.93 0.41 7.04
CA VAL A 268 22.74 1.23 8.25
C VAL A 268 22.82 0.44 9.56
N GLY A 269 23.42 -0.77 9.52
CA GLY A 269 23.54 -1.65 10.67
C GLY A 269 22.28 -2.43 11.04
N HIS A 270 21.19 -2.25 10.29
CA HIS A 270 19.94 -2.98 10.49
C HIS A 270 19.93 -4.24 9.59
N ALA A 271 19.62 -5.38 10.17
CA ALA A 271 19.38 -6.61 9.44
C ALA A 271 17.99 -7.15 9.81
N HIS A 272 17.37 -7.89 8.92
CA HIS A 272 16.14 -8.63 9.22
C HIS A 272 16.53 -9.95 9.91
N ASP A 273 16.07 -10.19 11.14
CA ASP A 273 16.42 -11.38 11.91
C ASP A 273 15.28 -11.83 12.81
N VAL A 274 14.49 -12.79 12.33
CA VAL A 274 13.37 -13.37 13.10
C VAL A 274 13.88 -14.18 14.28
N ALA A 275 15.00 -14.92 14.14
CA ALA A 275 15.56 -15.72 15.22
C ALA A 275 16.00 -14.84 16.41
N ALA A 276 16.60 -13.69 16.12
CA ALA A 276 16.93 -12.71 17.17
C ALA A 276 15.68 -12.14 17.82
N SER A 277 14.64 -11.82 17.04
CA SER A 277 13.42 -11.20 17.55
C SER A 277 12.64 -12.09 18.53
N VAL A 278 12.79 -13.42 18.44
CA VAL A 278 12.08 -14.36 19.34
C VAL A 278 12.98 -14.95 20.44
N ARG A 279 14.22 -14.49 20.53
CA ARG A 279 15.20 -15.02 21.51
C ARG A 279 14.71 -14.77 22.93
N GLY A 280 14.84 -15.82 23.77
CA GLY A 280 14.49 -15.76 25.19
C GLY A 280 13.00 -15.93 25.48
N ILE A 281 12.14 -16.09 24.49
CA ILE A 281 10.72 -16.37 24.71
C ILE A 281 10.53 -17.83 25.14
N PRO A 282 9.81 -18.09 26.24
CA PRO A 282 9.51 -19.46 26.66
C PRO A 282 8.68 -20.20 25.59
N PRO A 283 8.96 -21.48 25.31
CA PRO A 283 8.36 -22.22 24.18
C PRO A 283 6.84 -22.42 24.28
N ASN A 284 6.27 -22.32 25.48
CA ASN A 284 4.82 -22.43 25.73
C ASN A 284 4.06 -21.10 25.60
N ARG A 285 4.72 -20.03 25.25
CA ARG A 285 4.11 -18.70 25.09
C ARG A 285 3.67 -18.44 23.66
N GLU A 286 2.59 -17.68 23.53
CA GLU A 286 2.16 -17.22 22.22
C GLU A 286 3.05 -16.09 21.73
N ILE A 287 3.36 -16.11 20.41
CA ILE A 287 4.24 -15.12 19.77
C ILE A 287 3.47 -14.46 18.63
N LEU A 288 3.33 -13.15 18.71
CA LEU A 288 2.89 -12.29 17.63
C LEU A 288 4.10 -11.57 17.04
N LEU A 289 4.29 -11.66 15.73
CA LEU A 289 5.40 -11.02 15.02
C LEU A 289 4.91 -9.83 14.19
N LEU A 290 5.51 -8.69 14.38
CA LEU A 290 5.40 -7.56 13.48
C LEU A 290 6.51 -7.64 12.43
N ALA A 291 6.14 -7.79 11.16
CA ALA A 291 7.06 -7.83 10.04
C ALA A 291 6.40 -7.15 8.83
N HIS A 292 6.99 -6.06 8.34
CA HIS A 292 6.39 -5.29 7.27
C HIS A 292 6.07 -6.14 6.03
N GLN A 293 7.04 -6.93 5.54
CA GLN A 293 6.86 -7.75 4.34
C GLN A 293 6.28 -9.14 4.67
N PRO A 294 5.23 -9.58 3.97
CA PRO A 294 4.61 -10.90 4.16
C PRO A 294 5.55 -12.09 4.04
N ARG A 295 6.59 -11.99 3.22
CA ARG A 295 7.56 -13.08 2.98
C ARG A 295 8.30 -13.55 4.23
N SER A 296 8.35 -12.74 5.27
CA SER A 296 8.93 -13.12 6.58
C SER A 296 8.22 -14.32 7.23
N VAL A 297 6.99 -14.64 6.79
CA VAL A 297 6.19 -15.75 7.35
C VAL A 297 6.87 -17.11 7.25
N TRP A 298 7.69 -17.32 6.22
CA TRP A 298 8.41 -18.58 6.06
C TRP A 298 9.44 -18.82 7.17
N ASP A 299 10.04 -17.72 7.65
CA ASP A 299 10.99 -17.78 8.76
C ASP A 299 10.27 -17.74 10.11
N ALA A 300 9.22 -16.93 10.22
CA ALA A 300 8.35 -16.88 11.38
C ALA A 300 7.78 -18.28 11.76
N ALA A 301 7.35 -19.06 10.76
CA ALA A 301 6.81 -20.40 10.96
C ALA A 301 7.84 -21.37 11.54
N LYS A 302 9.13 -21.27 11.17
CA LYS A 302 10.21 -22.09 11.73
C LYS A 302 10.49 -21.76 13.18
N HIS A 303 10.18 -20.55 13.62
CA HIS A 303 10.47 -20.06 14.97
C HIS A 303 9.24 -20.03 15.88
N GLY A 304 8.16 -20.74 15.50
CA GLY A 304 7.02 -20.94 16.35
C GLY A 304 6.14 -19.70 16.55
N VAL A 305 6.17 -18.74 15.64
CA VAL A 305 5.25 -17.60 15.65
C VAL A 305 3.83 -18.07 15.39
N GLY A 306 2.87 -17.66 16.23
CA GLY A 306 1.46 -17.99 16.04
C GLY A 306 0.72 -17.05 15.11
N LEU A 307 1.07 -15.75 15.12
CA LEU A 307 0.47 -14.75 14.24
C LEU A 307 1.52 -13.75 13.76
N GLN A 308 1.64 -13.59 12.45
CA GLN A 308 2.41 -12.48 11.84
C GLN A 308 1.46 -11.41 11.32
N LEU A 309 1.75 -10.14 11.62
CA LEU A 309 1.06 -8.96 11.11
C LEU A 309 1.95 -8.21 10.12
N SER A 310 1.45 -8.02 8.89
CA SER A 310 2.20 -7.44 7.78
C SER A 310 1.39 -6.38 7.02
N GLY A 311 2.09 -5.58 6.20
CA GLY A 311 1.56 -4.63 5.24
C GLY A 311 2.19 -4.80 3.86
N HIS A 312 2.81 -3.74 3.33
CA HIS A 312 3.67 -3.69 2.14
C HIS A 312 2.96 -3.85 0.78
N THR A 313 2.02 -4.74 0.66
CA THR A 313 1.42 -5.12 -0.63
C THR A 313 0.39 -4.14 -1.15
N HIS A 314 -0.17 -3.31 -0.28
CA HIS A 314 -1.34 -2.45 -0.56
C HIS A 314 -2.55 -3.21 -1.15
N GLY A 315 -2.58 -4.56 -1.08
CA GLY A 315 -3.53 -5.37 -1.82
C GLY A 315 -3.40 -5.19 -3.35
N GLY A 316 -2.25 -4.69 -3.83
CA GLY A 316 -2.00 -4.31 -5.21
C GLY A 316 -2.50 -2.91 -5.59
N GLN A 317 -3.08 -2.17 -4.66
CA GLN A 317 -3.53 -0.76 -4.75
C GLN A 317 -4.44 -0.42 -5.95
N ILE A 318 -4.02 -0.73 -7.19
CA ILE A 318 -4.75 -0.42 -8.44
C ILE A 318 -4.84 -1.68 -9.29
N PHE A 319 -6.05 -2.26 -9.40
CA PHE A 319 -6.26 -3.39 -10.32
C PHE A 319 -5.91 -2.98 -11.79
N PRO A 320 -5.19 -3.82 -12.57
CA PRO A 320 -4.86 -5.22 -12.30
C PRO A 320 -3.49 -5.49 -11.64
N TRP A 321 -2.84 -4.47 -11.03
CA TRP A 321 -1.54 -4.68 -10.38
C TRP A 321 -1.59 -5.76 -9.29
N THR A 322 -2.75 -5.94 -8.65
CA THR A 322 -3.03 -7.02 -7.70
C THR A 322 -2.57 -8.40 -8.19
N CYS A 323 -2.72 -8.67 -9.50
CA CYS A 323 -2.31 -9.94 -10.10
C CYS A 323 -0.79 -10.13 -10.17
N PHE A 324 -0.01 -9.05 -10.05
CA PHE A 324 1.45 -9.08 -10.15
C PHE A 324 2.14 -9.08 -8.78
N VAL A 325 1.42 -8.78 -7.71
CA VAL A 325 1.96 -8.77 -6.33
C VAL A 325 2.56 -10.13 -5.97
N THR A 326 1.92 -11.22 -6.38
CA THR A 326 2.37 -12.60 -6.10
C THR A 326 3.70 -12.98 -6.76
N LEU A 327 4.22 -12.15 -7.67
CA LEU A 327 5.57 -12.32 -8.21
C LEU A 327 6.67 -11.93 -7.19
N GLN A 328 6.32 -11.14 -6.18
CA GLN A 328 7.28 -10.64 -5.17
C GLN A 328 6.93 -11.10 -3.76
N GLN A 329 5.64 -11.22 -3.43
CA GLN A 329 5.16 -11.57 -2.10
C GLN A 329 4.31 -12.85 -2.16
N PRO A 330 4.34 -13.72 -1.14
CA PRO A 330 3.64 -15.00 -1.19
C PRO A 330 2.11 -14.86 -1.24
N PHE A 331 1.59 -13.77 -0.65
CA PHE A 331 0.15 -13.49 -0.59
C PHE A 331 -0.10 -12.00 -0.80
N VAL A 332 -1.34 -11.65 -1.21
CA VAL A 332 -1.70 -10.27 -1.56
C VAL A 332 -2.28 -9.50 -0.38
N SER A 333 -3.26 -10.04 0.33
CA SER A 333 -3.93 -9.39 1.48
C SER A 333 -4.84 -10.37 2.22
N GLY A 334 -5.21 -10.03 3.45
CA GLY A 334 -6.14 -10.81 4.26
C GLY A 334 -5.46 -11.83 5.16
N LEU A 335 -6.24 -12.75 5.71
CA LEU A 335 -5.78 -13.76 6.65
C LEU A 335 -5.46 -15.08 5.91
N HIS A 336 -4.26 -15.59 6.12
CA HIS A 336 -3.75 -16.83 5.55
C HIS A 336 -3.14 -17.69 6.64
N GLN A 337 -2.97 -18.97 6.38
CA GLN A 337 -2.25 -19.89 7.28
C GLN A 337 -1.08 -20.52 6.54
N VAL A 338 0.09 -20.42 7.13
CA VAL A 338 1.34 -21.02 6.66
C VAL A 338 1.86 -21.94 7.75
N GLN A 339 1.75 -23.26 7.55
CA GLN A 339 2.01 -24.24 8.61
C GLN A 339 1.15 -23.92 9.85
N ASN A 340 1.76 -23.68 11.01
CA ASN A 340 1.08 -23.34 12.27
C ASN A 340 1.02 -21.84 12.55
N THR A 341 1.40 -20.99 11.58
CA THR A 341 1.44 -19.53 11.69
C THR A 341 0.30 -18.90 10.91
N TRP A 342 -0.51 -18.10 11.58
CA TRP A 342 -1.42 -17.18 10.91
C TRP A 342 -0.62 -15.99 10.35
N LEU A 343 -0.91 -15.59 9.12
CA LEU A 343 -0.40 -14.40 8.48
C LEU A 343 -1.57 -13.49 8.13
N TYR A 344 -1.62 -12.32 8.74
CA TYR A 344 -2.54 -11.27 8.32
C TYR A 344 -1.78 -10.17 7.58
N ILE A 345 -2.27 -9.84 6.38
CA ILE A 345 -1.69 -8.80 5.52
C ILE A 345 -2.71 -7.69 5.36
N SER A 346 -2.42 -6.54 5.94
CA SER A 346 -3.19 -5.32 5.74
C SER A 346 -3.03 -4.81 4.30
N ARG A 347 -4.12 -4.22 3.77
CA ARG A 347 -4.05 -3.49 2.49
C ARG A 347 -3.43 -2.11 2.62
N GLY A 348 -2.98 -1.75 3.83
CA GLY A 348 -2.47 -0.43 4.12
C GLY A 348 -3.56 0.60 4.41
N THR A 349 -3.23 1.59 5.21
CA THR A 349 -4.12 2.66 5.67
C THR A 349 -4.09 3.85 4.70
N GLY A 350 -2.92 4.16 4.15
CA GLY A 350 -2.69 5.22 3.15
C GLY A 350 -2.65 4.71 1.71
N PHE A 351 -1.79 5.30 0.91
CA PHE A 351 -1.49 4.89 -0.47
C PHE A 351 -0.08 5.34 -0.85
N TRP A 352 0.54 4.61 -1.76
CA TRP A 352 1.84 4.95 -2.30
C TRP A 352 1.71 5.49 -3.74
N GLY A 353 2.32 6.66 -4.02
CA GLY A 353 2.32 7.30 -5.33
C GLY A 353 0.93 7.79 -5.76
N PRO A 354 0.23 7.14 -6.70
CA PRO A 354 -1.09 7.56 -7.16
C PRO A 354 -2.12 7.61 -6.02
N PRO A 355 -2.79 8.77 -5.79
CA PRO A 355 -3.81 8.91 -4.75
C PRO A 355 -5.11 8.20 -5.17
N MET A 356 -5.05 6.88 -5.32
CA MET A 356 -6.21 6.07 -5.73
C MET A 356 -6.10 4.63 -5.26
N ARG A 357 -7.26 4.03 -4.95
CA ARG A 357 -7.44 2.64 -4.58
C ARG A 357 -8.53 2.02 -5.44
N ILE A 358 -8.17 1.03 -6.29
CA ILE A 358 -9.09 0.35 -7.20
C ILE A 358 -8.99 -1.16 -6.99
N GLY A 359 -10.04 -1.79 -6.48
CA GLY A 359 -10.06 -3.22 -6.14
C GLY A 359 -9.38 -3.56 -4.81
N ALA A 360 -8.69 -2.59 -4.19
CA ALA A 360 -7.98 -2.74 -2.92
C ALA A 360 -8.20 -1.50 -2.04
N PRO A 361 -9.40 -1.33 -1.43
CA PRO A 361 -9.67 -0.20 -0.55
C PRO A 361 -8.70 -0.18 0.63
N PRO A 362 -8.36 1.03 1.16
CA PRO A 362 -7.52 1.14 2.36
C PRO A 362 -8.23 0.53 3.56
N GLU A 363 -7.50 0.27 4.65
CA GLU A 363 -8.11 -0.25 5.86
C GLU A 363 -7.36 0.15 7.14
N ILE A 364 -8.10 0.25 8.24
CA ILE A 364 -7.61 0.11 9.60
C ILE A 364 -8.06 -1.27 10.07
N SER A 365 -7.13 -2.10 10.53
CA SER A 365 -7.44 -3.48 10.89
C SER A 365 -7.63 -3.60 12.40
N LEU A 366 -8.81 -4.06 12.84
CA LEU A 366 -9.08 -4.45 14.22
C LEU A 366 -9.00 -5.97 14.32
N ILE A 367 -7.96 -6.46 14.97
CA ILE A 367 -7.69 -7.87 15.16
C ILE A 367 -8.03 -8.24 16.59
N GLU A 368 -8.96 -9.16 16.75
CA GLU A 368 -9.36 -9.72 18.04
C GLU A 368 -8.76 -11.12 18.16
N ILE A 369 -7.93 -11.34 19.17
CA ILE A 369 -7.28 -12.64 19.40
C ILE A 369 -7.98 -13.42 20.50
N TYR A 370 -8.08 -14.73 20.31
CA TYR A 370 -8.74 -15.65 21.21
C TYR A 370 -7.88 -16.91 21.39
N ARG A 371 -8.03 -17.56 22.51
CA ARG A 371 -7.51 -18.92 22.71
C ARG A 371 -8.29 -19.89 21.83
N ALA A 372 -7.55 -20.77 21.09
CA ALA A 372 -8.16 -21.85 20.31
C ALA A 372 -8.75 -22.97 21.19
#